data_f0aa540f31db117bef5fcf7c227f93be
#
_entry.id   f0aa540f31db117bef5fcf7c227f93be
#
_cell.length_a   1.000
_cell.length_b   1.000
_cell.length_c   1.000
_cell.angle_alpha   90.00
_cell.angle_beta   90.00
_cell.angle_gamma   90.00
#
_symmetry.space_group_name_H-M   'P 1'
#
loop_
_entity.id
_entity.type
_entity.pdbx_description
1 polymer ?
#
loop_
_entity_poly.entity_id
_entity_poly.type
_entity_poly.pdbx_seq_one_letter_code
_entity_poly.pdbx_strand_id
1 'polypeptide(L)'
;MRLIRRLADVTLWLLAAVGVLCVLIWGATAAGYIKPLIVISGSMEPQIMTGDLLIDVPVDTASLAVGDVVSLPSDLTDNLVTHRIEKIVEQGDGQYLISMKGDNNAFSDALDYTVGDQVWQPVMQLDGWGSVVQKLTTPPVAVPLVVGLIALLGIALLLPAPTRRRDSAPGVVADAGQSEQRQAVLR
;
A
#
# COMPACT_ATOMS: atom_id res chain seq x y z
N MET A 1 -4.84 -13.29 -30.73
CA MET A 1 -5.84 -13.44 -29.65
C MET A 1 -5.29 -14.01 -28.33
N ARG A 2 -4.44 -15.06 -28.32
CA ARG A 2 -3.90 -15.66 -27.09
C ARG A 2 -2.97 -14.70 -26.30
N LEU A 3 -2.18 -13.86 -26.99
CA LEU A 3 -1.29 -12.89 -26.36
C LEU A 3 -2.08 -11.78 -25.62
N ILE A 4 -3.10 -11.24 -26.28
CA ILE A 4 -3.95 -10.18 -25.69
C ILE A 4 -4.64 -10.67 -24.41
N ARG A 5 -5.15 -11.92 -24.42
CA ARG A 5 -5.74 -12.51 -23.21
C ARG A 5 -4.73 -12.67 -22.09
N ARG A 6 -3.53 -13.17 -22.36
CA ARG A 6 -2.48 -13.29 -21.34
C ARG A 6 -2.09 -11.94 -20.75
N LEU A 7 -1.99 -10.92 -21.60
CA LEU A 7 -1.73 -9.55 -21.13
C LEU A 7 -2.86 -9.04 -20.24
N ALA A 8 -4.12 -9.23 -20.65
CA ALA A 8 -5.27 -8.85 -19.84
C ALA A 8 -5.30 -9.59 -18.49
N ASP A 9 -5.07 -10.90 -18.48
CA ASP A 9 -5.02 -11.70 -17.25
C ASP A 9 -3.90 -11.23 -16.32
N VAL A 10 -2.69 -10.99 -16.84
CA VAL A 10 -1.56 -10.46 -16.04
C VAL A 10 -1.91 -9.09 -15.46
N THR A 11 -2.49 -8.20 -16.27
CA THR A 11 -2.89 -6.86 -15.80
C THR A 11 -3.93 -6.95 -14.69
N LEU A 12 -4.94 -7.81 -14.81
CA LEU A 12 -5.95 -8.02 -13.78
C LEU A 12 -5.33 -8.56 -12.48
N TRP A 13 -4.42 -9.53 -12.57
CA TRP A 13 -3.72 -10.05 -11.38
C TRP A 13 -2.85 -8.99 -10.69
N LEU A 14 -2.15 -8.16 -11.49
CA LEU A 14 -1.36 -7.04 -10.94
C LEU A 14 -2.27 -6.02 -10.24
N LEU A 15 -3.40 -5.65 -10.85
CA LEU A 15 -4.37 -4.73 -10.24
C LEU A 15 -4.98 -5.32 -8.96
N ALA A 16 -5.30 -6.62 -8.96
CA ALA A 16 -5.78 -7.31 -7.76
C ALA A 16 -4.74 -7.30 -6.63
N ALA A 17 -3.46 -7.59 -6.95
CA ALA A 17 -2.37 -7.57 -5.99
C ALA A 17 -2.16 -6.16 -5.40
N VAL A 18 -2.18 -5.12 -6.24
CA VAL A 18 -2.11 -3.73 -5.78
C VAL A 18 -3.30 -3.38 -4.90
N GLY A 19 -4.52 -3.79 -5.28
CA GLY A 19 -5.73 -3.55 -4.48
C GLY A 19 -5.64 -4.20 -3.09
N VAL A 20 -5.18 -5.45 -3.02
CA VAL A 20 -4.94 -6.14 -1.74
C VAL A 20 -3.90 -5.40 -0.90
N LEU A 21 -2.78 -4.98 -1.51
CA LEU A 21 -1.75 -4.20 -0.82
C LEU A 21 -2.30 -2.90 -0.24
N CYS A 22 -3.10 -2.15 -1.02
CA CYS A 22 -3.75 -0.92 -0.53
C CYS A 22 -4.67 -1.18 0.66
N VAL A 23 -5.45 -2.27 0.65
CA VAL A 23 -6.33 -2.66 1.77
C VAL A 23 -5.51 -3.02 3.01
N LEU A 24 -4.38 -3.73 2.83
CA LEU A 24 -3.48 -4.09 3.94
C LEU A 24 -2.84 -2.83 4.56
N ILE A 25 -2.33 -1.91 3.74
CA ILE A 25 -1.76 -0.64 4.21
C ILE A 25 -2.83 0.18 4.93
N TRP A 26 -4.02 0.32 4.34
CA TRP A 26 -5.13 1.03 4.97
C TRP A 26 -5.54 0.39 6.30
N GLY A 27 -5.65 -0.93 6.35
CA GLY A 27 -5.98 -1.67 7.57
C GLY A 27 -4.92 -1.50 8.66
N ALA A 28 -3.63 -1.57 8.31
CA ALA A 28 -2.52 -1.34 9.23
C ALA A 28 -2.52 0.11 9.77
N THR A 29 -2.82 1.09 8.92
CA THR A 29 -2.96 2.51 9.32
C THR A 29 -4.16 2.70 10.24
N ALA A 30 -5.31 2.13 9.90
CA ALA A 30 -6.53 2.22 10.71
C ALA A 30 -6.39 1.53 12.08
N ALA A 31 -5.59 0.46 12.14
CA ALA A 31 -5.26 -0.24 13.38
C ALA A 31 -4.16 0.44 14.21
N GLY A 32 -3.54 1.53 13.71
CA GLY A 32 -2.50 2.27 14.42
C GLY A 32 -1.12 1.62 14.40
N TYR A 33 -0.88 0.62 13.53
CA TYR A 33 0.45 -0.02 13.42
C TYR A 33 1.43 0.80 12.60
N ILE A 34 0.95 1.56 11.63
CA ILE A 34 1.77 2.43 10.78
C ILE A 34 1.07 3.76 10.54
N LYS A 35 1.85 4.80 10.25
CA LYS A 35 1.34 6.11 9.83
C LYS A 35 2.16 6.63 8.66
N PRO A 36 1.68 6.52 7.41
CA PRO A 36 2.34 7.14 6.27
C PRO A 36 2.21 8.66 6.32
N LEU A 37 3.34 9.36 6.19
CA LEU A 37 3.42 10.83 6.21
C LEU A 37 4.09 11.34 4.93
N ILE A 38 3.51 12.34 4.30
CA ILE A 38 4.14 13.04 3.17
C ILE A 38 4.85 14.28 3.71
N VAL A 39 6.15 14.36 3.45
CA VAL A 39 6.97 15.51 3.85
C VAL A 39 6.62 16.71 2.97
N ILE A 40 6.12 17.78 3.58
CA ILE A 40 5.66 18.98 2.88
C ILE A 40 6.57 20.21 3.09
N SER A 41 7.60 20.09 3.92
CA SER A 41 8.53 21.19 4.22
C SER A 41 9.98 20.70 4.21
N GLY A 42 10.92 21.61 4.02
CA GLY A 42 12.36 21.34 3.99
C GLY A 42 13.06 21.47 5.34
N SER A 43 12.33 21.43 6.47
CA SER A 43 12.94 21.62 7.79
C SER A 43 13.93 20.52 8.20
N MET A 44 13.85 19.35 7.60
CA MET A 44 14.74 18.20 7.84
C MET A 44 15.74 17.94 6.71
N GLU A 45 15.84 18.83 5.75
CA GLU A 45 16.85 18.73 4.68
C GLU A 45 18.28 18.86 5.24
N PRO A 46 19.25 18.16 4.65
CA PRO A 46 19.16 17.34 3.44
C PRO A 46 18.79 15.87 3.69
N GLN A 47 18.60 15.42 4.92
CA GLN A 47 18.37 14.00 5.22
C GLN A 47 16.98 13.54 4.81
N ILE A 48 15.95 14.34 5.10
CA ILE A 48 14.57 14.08 4.69
C ILE A 48 14.13 15.25 3.82
N MET A 49 13.83 14.93 2.55
CA MET A 49 13.54 15.95 1.54
C MET A 49 12.03 16.21 1.43
N THR A 50 11.70 17.43 1.04
CA THR A 50 10.31 17.75 0.66
C THR A 50 9.83 16.83 -0.46
N GLY A 51 8.68 16.19 -0.28
CA GLY A 51 8.11 15.23 -1.22
C GLY A 51 8.43 13.77 -0.92
N ASP A 52 9.21 13.48 0.12
CA ASP A 52 9.42 12.12 0.59
C ASP A 52 8.18 11.56 1.26
N LEU A 53 8.08 10.23 1.30
CA LEU A 53 7.09 9.50 2.05
C LEU A 53 7.78 8.79 3.22
N LEU A 54 7.40 9.16 4.43
CA LEU A 54 7.83 8.48 5.66
C LEU A 54 6.78 7.45 6.06
N ILE A 55 7.25 6.33 6.59
CA ILE A 55 6.40 5.33 7.26
C ILE A 55 6.79 5.34 8.72
N ASP A 56 5.92 5.87 9.54
CA ASP A 56 6.12 5.94 10.98
C ASP A 56 5.45 4.75 11.67
N VAL A 57 6.05 4.32 12.77
CA VAL A 57 5.51 3.31 13.68
C VAL A 57 5.41 3.89 15.09
N PRO A 58 4.50 3.39 15.92
CA PRO A 58 4.47 3.77 17.34
C PRO A 58 5.67 3.13 18.07
N VAL A 59 6.38 3.94 18.86
CA VAL A 59 7.49 3.51 19.72
C VAL A 59 7.29 4.02 21.13
N ASP A 60 7.83 3.29 22.13
CA ASP A 60 7.79 3.73 23.51
C ASP A 60 8.66 4.98 23.68
N THR A 61 8.07 6.03 24.25
CA THR A 61 8.76 7.30 24.50
C THR A 61 9.96 7.13 25.43
N ALA A 62 9.88 6.20 26.38
CA ALA A 62 11.00 5.85 27.26
C ALA A 62 12.21 5.27 26.55
N SER A 63 12.07 4.74 25.34
CA SER A 63 13.16 4.17 24.56
C SER A 63 13.91 5.19 23.71
N LEU A 64 13.39 6.42 23.64
CA LEU A 64 13.95 7.48 22.80
C LEU A 64 15.17 8.15 23.44
N ALA A 65 16.07 8.61 22.58
CA ALA A 65 17.27 9.36 22.97
C ALA A 65 17.36 10.69 22.23
N VAL A 66 18.14 11.60 22.77
CA VAL A 66 18.54 12.82 22.07
C VAL A 66 19.25 12.44 20.76
N GLY A 67 18.81 13.04 19.65
CA GLY A 67 19.27 12.76 18.32
C GLY A 67 18.33 11.88 17.50
N ASP A 68 17.34 11.21 18.10
CA ASP A 68 16.31 10.48 17.37
C ASP A 68 15.39 11.44 16.62
N VAL A 69 14.89 10.99 15.48
CA VAL A 69 13.86 11.72 14.70
C VAL A 69 12.51 11.15 15.05
N VAL A 70 11.55 12.01 15.39
CA VAL A 70 10.19 11.62 15.76
C VAL A 70 9.17 12.56 15.10
N SER A 71 7.94 12.07 14.97
CA SER A 71 6.83 12.84 14.44
C SER A 71 5.81 13.07 15.56
N LEU A 72 5.71 14.31 16.02
CA LEU A 72 4.86 14.70 17.13
C LEU A 72 3.72 15.61 16.67
N PRO A 73 2.52 15.54 17.31
CA PRO A 73 1.44 16.46 17.02
C PRO A 73 1.81 17.87 17.48
N SER A 74 1.60 18.85 16.63
CA SER A 74 1.87 20.25 16.92
C SER A 74 0.57 21.02 17.10
N ASP A 75 0.40 21.62 18.25
CA ASP A 75 -0.75 22.50 18.55
C ASP A 75 -0.78 23.78 17.69
N LEU A 76 0.34 24.12 17.06
CA LEU A 76 0.45 25.30 16.19
C LEU A 76 -0.06 25.05 14.77
N THR A 77 0.02 23.81 14.29
CA THR A 77 -0.25 23.48 12.88
C THR A 77 -1.37 22.47 12.69
N ASP A 78 -1.89 21.89 13.77
CA ASP A 78 -2.83 20.75 13.76
C ASP A 78 -2.32 19.55 12.94
N ASN A 79 -1.00 19.48 12.71
CA ASN A 79 -0.35 18.42 11.93
C ASN A 79 0.76 17.77 12.74
N LEU A 80 1.24 16.63 12.24
CA LEU A 80 2.46 16.03 12.75
C LEU A 80 3.67 16.81 12.22
N VAL A 81 4.58 17.15 13.13
CA VAL A 81 5.87 17.75 12.83
C VAL A 81 6.95 16.68 13.07
N THR A 82 7.76 16.43 12.04
CA THR A 82 8.85 15.46 12.09
C THR A 82 10.16 16.22 12.26
N HIS A 83 10.74 16.15 13.44
CA HIS A 83 11.99 16.83 13.79
C HIS A 83 12.89 15.94 14.64
N ARG A 84 14.11 16.40 14.92
CA ARG A 84 15.09 15.70 15.75
C ARG A 84 14.99 16.14 17.20
N ILE A 85 15.05 15.18 18.11
CA ILE A 85 15.04 15.43 19.56
C ILE A 85 16.33 16.12 19.98
N GLU A 86 16.23 17.30 20.57
CA GLU A 86 17.34 18.00 21.22
C GLU A 86 17.35 17.74 22.73
N LYS A 87 16.16 17.55 23.32
CA LYS A 87 16.00 17.29 24.76
C LYS A 87 14.78 16.44 25.00
N ILE A 88 14.89 15.50 25.93
CA ILE A 88 13.77 14.71 26.45
C ILE A 88 13.84 14.67 27.97
N VAL A 89 12.73 14.94 28.64
CA VAL A 89 12.63 14.95 30.09
C VAL A 89 11.35 14.24 30.52
N GLU A 90 11.49 13.21 31.34
CA GLU A 90 10.34 12.55 31.97
C GLU A 90 9.76 13.49 33.04
N GLN A 91 8.45 13.74 32.98
CA GLN A 91 7.73 14.61 33.92
C GLN A 91 7.00 13.84 35.02
N GLY A 92 7.03 12.51 34.98
CA GLY A 92 6.23 11.63 35.84
C GLY A 92 4.89 11.27 35.20
N ASP A 93 4.20 10.30 35.76
CA ASP A 93 2.90 9.78 35.32
C ASP A 93 2.88 9.33 33.83
N GLY A 94 4.03 8.85 33.29
CA GLY A 94 4.16 8.43 31.90
C GLY A 94 4.14 9.59 30.91
N GLN A 95 4.40 10.83 31.36
CA GLN A 95 4.48 12.00 30.48
C GLN A 95 5.93 12.44 30.27
N TYR A 96 6.20 12.87 29.05
CA TYR A 96 7.52 13.35 28.62
C TYR A 96 7.39 14.72 27.98
N LEU A 97 8.35 15.59 28.27
CA LEU A 97 8.52 16.88 27.60
C LEU A 97 9.68 16.75 26.61
N ILE A 98 9.41 16.96 25.33
CA ILE A 98 10.35 16.83 24.24
C ILE A 98 10.55 18.17 23.55
N SER A 99 11.82 18.63 23.52
CA SER A 99 12.23 19.77 22.68
C SER A 99 12.82 19.22 21.39
N MET A 100 12.37 19.74 20.25
CA MET A 100 12.83 19.30 18.94
C MET A 100 13.38 20.44 18.11
N LYS A 101 14.12 20.08 17.06
CA LYS A 101 14.59 20.98 16.03
C LYS A 101 14.69 20.30 14.67
N GLY A 102 14.24 20.98 13.64
CA GLY A 102 14.49 20.55 12.26
C GLY A 102 15.96 20.69 11.90
N ASP A 103 16.52 19.71 11.21
CA ASP A 103 17.95 19.69 10.84
C ASP A 103 18.38 20.92 10.03
N ASN A 104 17.48 21.47 9.23
CA ASN A 104 17.70 22.66 8.42
C ASN A 104 17.25 23.98 9.09
N ASN A 105 16.71 23.91 10.30
CA ASN A 105 16.24 25.10 11.00
C ASN A 105 17.39 25.80 11.76
N ALA A 106 17.35 27.13 11.83
CA ALA A 106 18.33 27.89 12.62
C ALA A 106 18.10 27.76 14.13
N PHE A 107 16.83 27.58 14.53
CA PHE A 107 16.41 27.56 15.93
C PHE A 107 15.58 26.32 16.21
N SER A 108 15.52 25.95 17.51
CA SER A 108 14.59 24.92 18.02
C SER A 108 13.14 25.35 17.79
N ASP A 109 12.25 24.38 17.85
CA ASP A 109 10.81 24.64 17.74
C ASP A 109 10.36 25.61 18.85
N ALA A 110 9.36 26.39 18.55
CA ALA A 110 8.91 27.47 19.45
C ALA A 110 8.29 26.96 20.76
N LEU A 111 7.79 25.72 20.74
CA LEU A 111 7.14 25.08 21.88
C LEU A 111 7.73 23.68 22.09
N ASP A 112 7.85 23.31 23.36
CA ASP A 112 8.13 21.92 23.72
C ASP A 112 6.85 21.09 23.57
N TYR A 113 7.01 19.81 23.26
CA TYR A 113 5.93 18.86 23.05
C TYR A 113 5.71 17.99 24.28
N THR A 114 4.52 18.02 24.84
CA THR A 114 4.13 17.10 25.91
C THR A 114 3.51 15.87 25.29
N VAL A 115 4.09 14.69 25.53
CA VAL A 115 3.68 13.41 24.95
C VAL A 115 3.52 12.35 26.03
N GLY A 116 2.72 11.33 25.76
CA GLY A 116 2.54 10.17 26.61
C GLY A 116 3.54 9.05 26.35
N ASP A 117 3.12 7.82 26.68
CA ASP A 117 3.95 6.62 26.61
C ASP A 117 4.43 6.26 25.22
N GLN A 118 3.71 6.69 24.16
CA GLN A 118 4.03 6.36 22.78
C GLN A 118 4.04 7.57 21.87
N VAL A 119 4.99 7.58 20.93
CA VAL A 119 5.12 8.57 19.87
C VAL A 119 5.35 7.89 18.52
N TRP A 120 5.22 8.66 17.44
CA TRP A 120 5.49 8.18 16.08
C TRP A 120 6.96 8.39 15.72
N GLN A 121 7.60 7.34 15.20
CA GLN A 121 8.99 7.40 14.75
C GLN A 121 9.09 6.89 13.30
N PRO A 122 9.74 7.65 12.38
CA PRO A 122 10.03 7.20 11.03
C PRO A 122 10.98 5.99 11.03
N VAL A 123 10.54 4.88 10.46
CA VAL A 123 11.37 3.66 10.31
C VAL A 123 11.73 3.39 8.85
N MET A 124 11.04 4.02 7.92
CA MET A 124 11.32 3.91 6.49
C MET A 124 11.08 5.26 5.81
N GLN A 125 11.98 5.62 4.91
CA GLN A 125 11.88 6.78 4.05
C GLN A 125 11.90 6.30 2.59
N LEU A 126 10.98 6.81 1.80
CA LEU A 126 10.87 6.54 0.37
C LEU A 126 11.01 7.87 -0.38
N ASP A 127 12.17 8.09 -0.96
CA ASP A 127 12.56 9.36 -1.58
C ASP A 127 11.63 9.73 -2.75
N GLY A 128 11.00 10.89 -2.66
CA GLY A 128 10.10 11.42 -3.69
C GLY A 128 8.74 10.71 -3.83
N TRP A 129 8.50 9.59 -3.15
CA TRP A 129 7.23 8.85 -3.25
C TRP A 129 6.04 9.60 -2.68
N GLY A 130 6.25 10.48 -1.71
CA GLY A 130 5.19 11.37 -1.20
C GLY A 130 4.62 12.26 -2.31
N SER A 131 5.48 12.82 -3.16
CA SER A 131 5.06 13.60 -4.33
C SER A 131 4.29 12.77 -5.36
N VAL A 132 4.65 11.50 -5.55
CA VAL A 132 3.91 10.57 -6.43
C VAL A 132 2.51 10.30 -5.86
N VAL A 133 2.43 9.94 -4.57
CA VAL A 133 1.16 9.68 -3.89
C VAL A 133 0.28 10.92 -3.94
N GLN A 134 0.82 12.09 -3.63
CA GLN A 134 0.08 13.36 -3.68
C GLN A 134 -0.50 13.64 -5.08
N LYS A 135 0.28 13.44 -6.15
CA LYS A 135 -0.22 13.60 -7.53
C LYS A 135 -1.31 12.61 -7.88
N LEU A 136 -1.16 11.32 -7.48
CA LEU A 136 -2.15 10.28 -7.76
C LEU A 136 -3.47 10.49 -7.01
N THR A 137 -3.45 11.12 -5.84
CA THR A 137 -4.63 11.41 -5.03
C THR A 137 -5.32 12.72 -5.41
N THR A 138 -4.73 13.55 -6.28
CA THR A 138 -5.41 14.76 -6.77
C THR A 138 -6.65 14.39 -7.60
N PRO A 139 -7.79 15.12 -7.43
CA PRO A 139 -9.04 14.79 -8.11
C PRO A 139 -8.94 14.63 -9.63
N PRO A 140 -8.19 15.49 -10.38
CA PRO A 140 -8.08 15.36 -11.83
C PRO A 140 -7.39 14.06 -12.29
N VAL A 141 -6.60 13.42 -11.42
CA VAL A 141 -5.93 12.14 -11.70
C VAL A 141 -6.69 10.97 -11.08
N ALA A 142 -7.11 11.09 -9.82
CA ALA A 142 -7.80 10.02 -9.10
C ALA A 142 -9.14 9.66 -9.74
N VAL A 143 -9.94 10.65 -10.14
CA VAL A 143 -11.29 10.40 -10.71
C VAL A 143 -11.23 9.60 -12.01
N PRO A 144 -10.44 9.96 -13.04
CA PRO A 144 -10.32 9.15 -14.25
C PRO A 144 -9.79 7.74 -14.00
N LEU A 145 -8.84 7.57 -13.06
CA LEU A 145 -8.31 6.27 -12.69
C LEU A 145 -9.39 5.36 -12.08
N VAL A 146 -10.19 5.88 -11.15
CA VAL A 146 -11.28 5.14 -10.52
C VAL A 146 -12.36 4.78 -11.53
N VAL A 147 -12.77 5.74 -12.38
CA VAL A 147 -13.77 5.51 -13.45
C VAL A 147 -13.26 4.45 -14.44
N GLY A 148 -11.99 4.54 -14.86
CA GLY A 148 -11.36 3.55 -15.74
C GLY A 148 -11.33 2.16 -15.13
N LEU A 149 -10.99 2.05 -13.83
CA LEU A 149 -10.97 0.79 -13.11
C LEU A 149 -12.38 0.17 -13.01
N ILE A 150 -13.40 0.97 -12.68
CA ILE A 150 -14.81 0.52 -12.63
C ILE A 150 -15.26 0.05 -14.00
N ALA A 151 -14.93 0.78 -15.06
CA ALA A 151 -15.28 0.41 -16.43
C ALA A 151 -14.61 -0.91 -16.83
N LEU A 152 -13.31 -1.09 -16.53
CA LEU A 152 -12.60 -2.34 -16.79
C LEU A 152 -13.20 -3.53 -16.03
N LEU A 153 -13.53 -3.33 -14.76
CA LEU A 153 -14.18 -4.35 -13.94
C LEU A 153 -15.56 -4.70 -14.50
N GLY A 154 -16.37 -3.70 -14.90
CA GLY A 154 -17.67 -3.91 -15.53
C GLY A 154 -17.54 -4.73 -16.83
N ILE A 155 -16.58 -4.40 -17.68
CA ILE A 155 -16.31 -5.15 -18.92
C ILE A 155 -15.89 -6.59 -18.59
N ALA A 156 -15.00 -6.79 -17.59
CA ALA A 156 -14.54 -8.11 -17.19
C ALA A 156 -15.67 -9.00 -16.67
N LEU A 157 -16.63 -8.44 -15.94
CA LEU A 157 -17.80 -9.15 -15.41
C LEU A 157 -18.88 -9.43 -16.47
N LEU A 158 -19.03 -8.54 -17.45
CA LEU A 158 -20.05 -8.65 -18.51
C LEU A 158 -19.62 -9.57 -19.67
N LEU A 159 -18.31 -9.76 -19.87
CA LEU A 159 -17.82 -10.67 -20.90
C LEU A 159 -17.95 -12.12 -20.42
N PRO A 160 -18.79 -12.96 -21.08
CA PRO A 160 -18.93 -14.35 -20.68
C PRO A 160 -17.59 -15.08 -20.78
N ALA A 161 -17.26 -15.85 -19.75
CA ALA A 161 -16.09 -16.72 -19.77
C ALA A 161 -16.18 -17.63 -21.00
N PRO A 162 -15.09 -17.81 -21.76
CA PRO A 162 -15.08 -18.69 -22.91
C PRO A 162 -15.43 -20.09 -22.44
N THR A 163 -16.58 -20.59 -22.86
CA THR A 163 -16.97 -21.98 -22.64
C THR A 163 -15.87 -22.86 -23.24
N ARG A 164 -15.14 -23.54 -22.38
CA ARG A 164 -14.16 -24.55 -22.77
C ARG A 164 -14.94 -25.61 -23.55
N ARG A 165 -14.89 -25.53 -24.87
CA ARG A 165 -15.43 -26.59 -25.71
C ARG A 165 -14.81 -27.89 -25.18
N ARG A 166 -15.62 -28.68 -24.51
CA ARG A 166 -15.29 -30.06 -24.22
C ARG A 166 -15.22 -30.71 -25.59
N ASP A 167 -14.02 -30.91 -26.10
CA ASP A 167 -13.82 -31.76 -27.25
C ASP A 167 -14.42 -33.10 -26.85
N SER A 168 -15.59 -33.37 -27.41
CA SER A 168 -16.23 -34.66 -27.32
C SER A 168 -15.23 -35.63 -27.91
N ALA A 169 -14.71 -36.55 -27.12
CA ALA A 169 -13.91 -37.63 -27.59
C ALA A 169 -14.62 -38.28 -28.78
N PRO A 170 -13.91 -38.62 -29.87
CA PRO A 170 -14.54 -39.31 -30.99
C PRO A 170 -15.14 -40.61 -30.44
N GLY A 171 -16.47 -40.72 -30.63
CA GLY A 171 -17.21 -41.90 -30.23
C GLY A 171 -16.54 -43.15 -30.77
N VAL A 172 -16.22 -44.05 -29.87
CA VAL A 172 -15.87 -45.43 -30.19
C VAL A 172 -17.08 -45.97 -30.98
N VAL A 173 -16.92 -46.02 -32.30
CA VAL A 173 -17.85 -46.76 -33.16
C VAL A 173 -17.66 -48.24 -32.79
N ALA A 174 -18.58 -48.73 -31.98
CA ALA A 174 -18.64 -50.14 -31.67
C ALA A 174 -18.81 -50.90 -33.00
N ASP A 175 -17.79 -51.65 -33.37
CA ASP A 175 -17.79 -52.59 -34.46
C ASP A 175 -18.78 -53.73 -34.19
N ALA A 176 -20.05 -53.50 -34.55
CA ALA A 176 -21.11 -54.47 -34.48
C ALA A 176 -21.18 -55.40 -35.70
N GLY A 177 -20.15 -55.32 -36.59
CA GLY A 177 -20.16 -56.05 -37.89
C GLY A 177 -19.43 -57.38 -37.92
N GLN A 178 -18.66 -57.73 -36.86
CA GLN A 178 -17.82 -58.96 -36.90
C GLN A 178 -18.42 -60.20 -36.22
N SER A 179 -19.52 -60.09 -35.52
CA SER A 179 -20.17 -61.25 -34.87
C SER A 179 -21.07 -62.08 -35.78
N GLU A 180 -21.57 -61.55 -36.89
CA GLU A 180 -22.44 -62.30 -37.85
C GLU A 180 -21.64 -63.16 -38.85
N GLN A 181 -20.42 -62.80 -39.20
CA GLN A 181 -19.62 -63.58 -40.13
C GLN A 181 -18.96 -64.84 -39.50
N ARG A 182 -18.85 -64.93 -38.20
CA ARG A 182 -18.30 -66.15 -37.56
C ARG A 182 -19.31 -67.30 -37.39
N GLN A 183 -20.63 -67.04 -37.49
CA GLN A 183 -21.65 -68.11 -37.38
C GLN A 183 -21.99 -68.73 -38.71
N ALA A 184 -21.56 -68.18 -39.84
CA ALA A 184 -21.84 -68.75 -41.19
C ALA A 184 -20.83 -69.78 -41.66
N VAL A 185 -19.70 -70.01 -40.96
CA VAL A 185 -18.62 -70.94 -41.40
C VAL A 185 -18.67 -72.26 -40.63
N LEU A 186 -19.62 -72.43 -39.69
CA LEU A 186 -19.73 -73.68 -38.88
C LEU A 186 -21.07 -74.44 -39.12
N ARG A 187 -21.67 -74.32 -40.35
CA ARG A 187 -22.74 -75.20 -40.80
C ARG A 187 -22.37 -75.89 -42.09
#